data_2454ccb6048e36decc4c75d2c92eb8b3
#
_entry.id   2454ccb6048e36decc4c75d2c92eb8b3
#
_cell.length_a   1.000
_cell.length_b   1.000
_cell.length_c   1.000
_cell.angle_alpha   90.00
_cell.angle_beta   90.00
_cell.angle_gamma   90.00
#
_symmetry.space_group_name_H-M   'P 1'
#
loop_
_entity.id
_entity.type
_entity.pdbx_description
1 polymer ?
#
loop_
_entity_poly.entity_id
_entity_poly.type
_entity_poly.pdbx_seq_one_letter_code
_entity_poly.pdbx_strand_id
1 'polypeptide(L)'
;AFDIIHLPPLRERQDYILPLAEHYAVRMCRELGYSYFAGFTRHAKAMLQDYSWPGNIRELKNVVERSVFRHGLEDEPVDEVIL
;
A
#
# COMPACT_ATOMS: atom_id res chain seq x y z
N ALA A 1 -25.39 -10.61 1.96
CA ALA A 1 -25.11 -10.36 2.19
C ALA A 1 -24.72 -10.18 2.78
N PHE A 2 -24.37 -10.06 2.74
CA PHE A 2 -24.05 -9.84 3.20
C PHE A 2 -23.88 -9.06 3.67
N ASP A 3 -23.85 -9.32 4.26
CA ASP A 3 -23.84 -8.52 4.65
C ASP A 3 -23.15 -7.66 4.74
N ILE A 4 -23.21 -7.31 5.27
CA ILE A 4 -22.69 -6.04 4.94
C ILE A 4 -21.76 -5.59 5.98
N ILE A 5 -20.49 -5.78 5.71
CA ILE A 5 -19.47 -5.31 6.59
C ILE A 5 -19.22 -3.87 6.25
N HIS A 6 -19.60 -2.98 7.11
CA HIS A 6 -19.22 -1.60 7.02
C HIS A 6 -17.79 -1.45 7.52
N LEU A 7 -16.85 -1.42 6.61
CA LEU A 7 -15.48 -1.10 6.99
C LEU A 7 -15.37 0.40 7.18
N PRO A 8 -14.80 0.87 8.28
CA PRO A 8 -14.59 2.30 8.45
C PRO A 8 -13.67 2.84 7.36
N PRO A 9 -13.79 4.11 6.98
CA PRO A 9 -12.85 4.70 6.04
C PRO A 9 -11.42 4.62 6.58
N LEU A 10 -10.46 4.50 5.67
CA LEU A 10 -9.06 4.40 6.08
C LEU A 10 -8.59 5.60 6.88
N ARG A 11 -9.12 6.78 6.61
CA ARG A 11 -8.75 7.97 7.37
C ARG A 11 -9.10 7.86 8.84
N GLU A 12 -10.03 6.97 9.20
CA GLU A 12 -10.41 6.72 10.59
C GLU A 12 -9.70 5.51 11.17
N ARG A 13 -8.95 4.79 10.36
CA ARG A 13 -8.25 3.58 10.78
C ARG A 13 -6.81 3.62 10.29
N GLN A 14 -6.09 4.66 10.70
CA GLN A 14 -4.69 4.83 10.28
C GLN A 14 -3.80 3.67 10.70
N ASP A 15 -4.19 2.97 11.77
CA ASP A 15 -3.44 1.80 12.21
C ASP A 15 -3.48 0.65 11.21
N TYR A 16 -4.44 0.65 10.27
CA TYR A 16 -4.55 -0.39 9.26
C TYR A 16 -3.79 -0.07 7.97
N ILE A 17 -3.42 1.19 7.77
CA ILE A 17 -2.88 1.63 6.48
C ILE A 17 -1.58 0.91 6.15
N LEU A 18 -0.61 0.93 7.06
CA LEU A 18 0.68 0.31 6.77
C LEU A 18 0.60 -1.21 6.63
N PRO A 19 -0.13 -1.93 7.52
CA PRO A 19 -0.28 -3.39 7.30
C PRO A 19 -0.93 -3.73 5.98
N LEU A 20 -1.95 -2.97 5.57
CA LEU A 20 -2.61 -3.21 4.29
C LEU A 20 -1.68 -2.88 3.12
N ALA A 21 -0.95 -1.77 3.24
CA ALA A 21 -0.01 -1.37 2.20
C ALA A 21 1.05 -2.46 2.01
N GLU A 22 1.58 -3.00 3.10
CA GLU A 22 2.56 -4.08 3.01
C GLU A 22 1.97 -5.32 2.37
N HIS A 23 0.74 -5.64 2.72
CA HIS A 23 0.06 -6.81 2.14
C HIS A 23 0.00 -6.70 0.61
N TYR A 24 -0.44 -5.56 0.12
CA TYR A 24 -0.55 -5.36 -1.33
C TYR A 24 0.82 -5.26 -1.99
N ALA A 25 1.80 -4.68 -1.29
CA ALA A 25 3.15 -4.58 -1.82
C ALA A 25 3.78 -5.96 -1.98
N VAL A 26 3.61 -6.82 -0.98
CA VAL A 26 4.12 -8.20 -1.03
C VAL A 26 3.47 -8.95 -2.19
N ARG A 27 2.15 -8.80 -2.35
CA ARG A 27 1.45 -9.45 -3.46
C ARG A 27 1.97 -8.97 -4.80
N MET A 28 2.19 -7.68 -4.94
CA MET A 28 2.69 -7.12 -6.21
C MET A 28 4.10 -7.60 -6.50
N CYS A 29 4.96 -7.65 -5.49
CA CYS A 29 6.30 -8.18 -5.66
C CYS A 29 6.25 -9.62 -6.15
N ARG A 30 5.34 -10.41 -5.60
CA ARG A 30 5.19 -11.80 -6.01
C ARG A 30 4.77 -11.90 -7.47
N GLU A 31 3.86 -11.03 -7.90
CA GLU A 31 3.42 -11.00 -9.29
C GLU A 31 4.53 -10.57 -10.24
N LEU A 32 5.42 -9.71 -9.77
CA LEU A 32 6.57 -9.26 -10.57
C LEU A 32 7.72 -10.26 -10.57
N GLY A 33 7.60 -11.35 -9.80
CA GLY A 33 8.65 -12.35 -9.74
C GLY A 33 9.76 -12.02 -8.77
N TYR A 34 9.55 -11.05 -7.89
CA TYR A 34 10.55 -10.67 -6.90
C TYR A 34 10.56 -11.69 -5.77
N SER A 35 11.75 -11.89 -5.18
CA SER A 35 11.92 -12.84 -4.10
C SER A 35 11.35 -12.36 -2.77
N TYR A 36 11.29 -11.05 -2.58
CA TYR A 36 10.81 -10.46 -1.34
C TYR A 36 10.44 -9.00 -1.58
N PHE A 37 9.79 -8.40 -0.57
CA PHE A 37 9.49 -6.98 -0.57
C PHE A 37 10.42 -6.29 0.41
N ALA A 38 11.22 -5.34 -0.09
CA ALA A 38 12.23 -4.67 0.72
C ALA A 38 11.66 -3.66 1.72
N GLY A 39 10.38 -3.34 1.61
CA GLY A 39 9.72 -2.43 2.54
C GLY A 39 9.51 -1.05 1.96
N PHE A 40 8.96 -0.18 2.80
CA PHE A 40 8.80 1.24 2.48
C PHE A 40 9.78 2.04 3.31
N THR A 41 10.32 3.11 2.74
CA THR A 41 11.14 4.04 3.52
C THR A 41 10.25 4.81 4.51
N ARG A 42 10.90 5.49 5.47
CA ARG A 42 10.16 6.35 6.37
C ARG A 42 9.35 7.40 5.62
N HIS A 43 9.94 7.96 4.58
CA HIS A 43 9.27 8.95 3.74
C HIS A 43 8.00 8.37 3.10
N ALA A 44 8.10 7.18 2.52
CA ALA A 44 6.95 6.52 1.91
C ALA A 44 5.88 6.20 2.93
N LYS A 45 6.28 5.74 4.12
CA LYS A 45 5.32 5.45 5.19
C LYS A 45 4.56 6.71 5.60
N ALA A 46 5.26 7.83 5.71
CA ALA A 46 4.61 9.09 6.06
C ALA A 46 3.60 9.50 4.99
N MET A 47 3.96 9.36 3.72
CA MET A 47 3.03 9.67 2.63
C MET A 47 1.77 8.81 2.71
N LEU A 48 1.93 7.52 2.97
CA LEU A 48 0.80 6.61 3.07
C LEU A 48 -0.13 6.99 4.22
N GLN A 49 0.44 7.38 5.35
CA GLN A 49 -0.36 7.69 6.54
C GLN A 49 -0.98 9.09 6.49
N ASP A 50 -0.35 10.03 5.78
CA ASP A 50 -0.83 11.40 5.73
C ASP A 50 -1.96 11.59 4.73
N TYR A 51 -2.07 10.72 3.74
CA TYR A 51 -3.09 10.84 2.71
C TYR A 51 -4.45 10.43 3.27
N SER A 52 -5.52 11.07 2.81
CA SER A 52 -6.86 10.84 3.34
C SER A 52 -7.54 9.59 2.79
N TRP A 53 -7.04 9.04 1.70
CA TRP A 53 -7.57 7.82 1.08
C TRP A 53 -9.06 7.91 0.76
N PRO A 54 -9.47 8.90 -0.05
CA PRO A 54 -10.91 9.05 -0.36
C PRO A 54 -11.49 7.83 -1.06
N GLY A 55 -10.69 7.08 -1.82
CA GLY A 55 -11.12 5.84 -2.45
C GLY A 55 -10.94 4.61 -1.57
N ASN A 56 -10.54 4.80 -0.33
CA ASN A 56 -10.40 3.76 0.69
C ASN A 56 -9.46 2.64 0.23
N ILE A 57 -9.82 1.39 0.55
CA ILE A 57 -8.94 0.23 0.33
C ILE A 57 -8.61 0.04 -1.14
N ARG A 58 -9.58 0.26 -2.04
CA ARG A 58 -9.32 0.10 -3.48
C ARG A 58 -8.25 1.07 -3.96
N GLU A 59 -8.34 2.30 -3.49
CA GLU A 59 -7.33 3.30 -3.87
C GLU A 59 -5.97 2.94 -3.29
N LEU A 60 -5.94 2.51 -2.03
CA LEU A 60 -4.70 2.10 -1.39
C LEU A 60 -4.05 0.96 -2.17
N LYS A 61 -4.83 -0.04 -2.53
CA LYS A 61 -4.33 -1.17 -3.32
C LYS A 61 -3.71 -0.68 -4.63
N ASN A 62 -4.43 0.16 -5.36
CA ASN A 62 -3.96 0.64 -6.67
C ASN A 62 -2.70 1.49 -6.53
N VAL A 63 -2.66 2.36 -5.52
CA VAL A 63 -1.51 3.23 -5.28
C VAL A 63 -0.27 2.39 -4.95
N VAL A 64 -0.44 1.41 -4.05
CA VAL A 64 0.69 0.57 -3.64
C VAL A 64 1.20 -0.25 -4.80
N GLU A 65 0.30 -0.87 -5.56
CA GLU A 65 0.72 -1.69 -6.69
C GLU A 65 1.47 -0.86 -7.72
N ARG A 66 0.96 0.33 -8.02
CA ARG A 66 1.61 1.22 -8.97
C ARG A 66 2.97 1.68 -8.47
N SER A 67 3.05 1.99 -7.18
CA SER A 67 4.30 2.46 -6.58
C SER A 67 5.38 1.38 -6.62
N VAL A 68 5.03 0.15 -6.29
CA VAL A 68 5.96 -0.97 -6.34
C VAL A 68 6.41 -1.22 -7.78
N PHE A 69 5.47 -1.22 -8.70
CA PHE A 69 5.79 -1.46 -10.12
C PHE A 69 6.74 -0.40 -10.66
N ARG A 70 6.45 0.87 -10.39
CA ARG A 70 7.25 1.98 -10.89
C ARG A 70 8.64 2.03 -10.25
N HIS A 71 8.73 1.60 -8.99
CA HIS A 71 10.01 1.56 -8.31
C HIS A 71 10.98 0.59 -9.00
N GLY A 72 10.51 -0.62 -9.31
CA GLY A 72 11.23 -1.55 -10.15
C GLY A 72 12.50 -2.15 -9.59
N LEU A 73 12.80 -1.96 -8.31
CA LEU A 73 14.02 -2.43 -7.69
C LEU A 73 13.68 -3.39 -6.55
N GLU A 74 14.03 -4.66 -6.74
CA GLU A 74 13.64 -5.70 -5.79
C GLU A 74 14.29 -5.52 -4.42
N ASP A 75 15.54 -5.09 -4.39
CA ASP A 75 16.33 -5.07 -3.16
C ASP A 75 16.39 -3.71 -2.48
N GLU A 76 15.63 -2.73 -2.95
CA GLU A 76 15.59 -1.40 -2.34
C GLU A 76 14.19 -1.06 -1.88
N PRO A 77 14.05 -0.45 -0.70
CA PRO A 77 12.71 -0.04 -0.21
C PRO A 77 12.07 0.99 -1.13
N VAL A 78 10.76 0.92 -1.24
CA VAL A 78 10.00 1.89 -1.99
C VAL A 78 10.02 3.22 -1.25
N ASP A 79 10.47 4.28 -1.93
CA ASP A 79 10.57 5.60 -1.34
C ASP A 79 9.47 6.54 -1.81
N GLU A 80 9.02 6.36 -3.04
CA GLU A 80 8.05 7.26 -3.64
C GLU A 80 6.71 6.57 -3.80
N VAL A 81 5.68 7.15 -3.17
CA VAL A 81 4.32 6.65 -3.28
C VAL A 81 3.60 7.51 -4.31
N ILE A 82 3.00 6.84 -5.31
CA ILE A 82 2.35 7.53 -6.42
C ILE A 82 0.87 7.69 -6.10
N LEU A 83 0.54 8.83 -5.53
CA LEU A 83 -0.84 9.14 -5.11
C LEU A 83 -1.74 9.63 -6.25
#